data_a2f744d48723cb2d8767186b12ef6809
#
_entry.id   a2f744d48723cb2d8767186b12ef6809
#
_cell.length_a   1.000
_cell.length_b   1.000
_cell.length_c   1.000
_cell.angle_alpha   90.00
_cell.angle_beta   90.00
_cell.angle_gamma   90.00
#
_symmetry.space_group_name_H-M   'P 1'
#
loop_
_entity.id
_entity.type
_entity.pdbx_description
1 polymer ?
#
loop_
_entity_poly.entity_id
_entity_poly.type
_entity_poly.pdbx_seq_one_letter_code
_entity_poly.pdbx_strand_id
1 'polypeptide(L)'
;ARHHANEVSSTNAAFILIKKLLTEDVYKDLPDKLNLVIVPMENVDGAAIHYELQKEHPNWKFHVARFNSLGKEFYYEHFQQDTIHSEAMGLTRIYDRYVPDMIVDNHGVPSHEWEQQFSGYTSPSYKGFWLPRSLLYGYFWYVTNPEYKDNYPVNKVMEDVIADKIAEYPEMRELNREWSAQFEKYAHAWMPKLFPANYYKEMINYWIPFAADPNHRLSLI
;
A
#
# COMPACT_ATOMS: atom_id res chain seq x y z
N ALA A 1 -4.15 -5.20 4.54
CA ALA A 1 -4.89 -4.07 3.99
C ALA A 1 -5.45 -3.18 5.11
N ARG A 2 -5.73 -1.91 4.79
CA ARG A 2 -6.36 -0.93 5.69
C ARG A 2 -5.56 -0.67 6.98
N HIS A 3 -4.28 -0.54 6.84
CA HIS A 3 -3.40 0.01 7.88
C HIS A 3 -3.88 1.42 8.28
N HIS A 4 -4.12 2.28 7.32
CA HIS A 4 -4.84 3.54 7.52
C HIS A 4 -6.34 3.29 7.34
N ALA A 5 -7.11 3.50 8.39
CA ALA A 5 -8.51 3.08 8.42
C ALA A 5 -9.44 3.85 7.48
N ASN A 6 -9.05 5.05 7.06
CA ASN A 6 -9.79 5.83 6.06
C ASN A 6 -9.54 5.39 4.59
N GLU A 7 -8.66 4.43 4.36
CA GLU A 7 -8.34 3.89 3.04
C GLU A 7 -9.17 2.63 2.74
N VAL A 8 -10.47 2.79 2.53
CA VAL A 8 -11.44 1.70 2.49
C VAL A 8 -11.34 0.76 1.29
N SER A 9 -10.76 1.22 0.18
CA SER A 9 -10.71 0.48 -1.08
C SER A 9 -9.92 -0.85 -0.96
N SER A 10 -8.86 -0.85 -0.16
CA SER A 10 -8.01 -2.03 0.04
C SER A 10 -8.73 -3.17 0.75
N THR A 11 -9.59 -2.87 1.73
CA THR A 11 -10.44 -3.88 2.38
C THR A 11 -11.44 -4.49 1.39
N ASN A 12 -12.08 -3.66 0.57
CA ASN A 12 -13.02 -4.14 -0.45
C ASN A 12 -12.31 -5.05 -1.46
N ALA A 13 -11.12 -4.67 -1.90
CA ALA A 13 -10.30 -5.50 -2.78
C ALA A 13 -9.95 -6.84 -2.14
N ALA A 14 -9.59 -6.87 -0.86
CA ALA A 14 -9.30 -8.08 -0.11
C ALA A 14 -10.52 -9.03 -0.05
N PHE A 15 -11.71 -8.50 0.23
CA PHE A 15 -12.94 -9.32 0.23
C PHE A 15 -13.34 -9.82 -1.15
N ILE A 16 -13.14 -9.01 -2.20
CA ILE A 16 -13.36 -9.46 -3.59
C ILE A 16 -12.40 -10.60 -3.93
N LEU A 17 -11.13 -10.46 -3.56
CA LEU A 17 -10.13 -11.52 -3.75
C LEU A 17 -10.54 -12.81 -3.03
N ILE A 18 -10.90 -12.74 -1.75
CA ILE A 18 -11.35 -13.90 -0.97
C ILE A 18 -12.55 -14.56 -1.66
N LYS A 19 -13.55 -13.78 -2.07
CA LYS A 19 -14.70 -14.31 -2.79
C LYS A 19 -14.28 -15.05 -4.06
N LYS A 20 -13.43 -14.44 -4.89
CA LYS A 20 -12.95 -15.05 -6.13
C LYS A 20 -12.20 -16.35 -5.88
N LEU A 21 -11.30 -16.38 -4.91
CA LEU A 21 -10.56 -17.58 -4.53
C LEU A 21 -11.46 -18.74 -4.11
N LEU A 22 -12.63 -18.43 -3.52
CA LEU A 22 -13.58 -19.44 -3.04
C LEU A 22 -14.63 -19.86 -4.08
N THR A 23 -14.87 -19.05 -5.12
CA THR A 23 -16.02 -19.26 -6.02
C THR A 23 -15.67 -19.36 -7.49
N GLU A 24 -14.48 -18.94 -7.92
CA GLU A 24 -14.11 -18.98 -9.33
C GLU A 24 -13.18 -20.16 -9.64
N ASP A 25 -13.58 -20.99 -10.59
CA ASP A 25 -12.86 -22.24 -10.96
C ASP A 25 -11.41 -21.99 -11.39
N VAL A 26 -11.10 -20.81 -11.92
CA VAL A 26 -9.75 -20.44 -12.36
C VAL A 26 -8.76 -20.44 -11.18
N TYR A 27 -9.23 -20.27 -9.95
CA TYR A 27 -8.39 -20.23 -8.75
C TYR A 27 -8.45 -21.53 -7.91
N LYS A 28 -9.21 -22.53 -8.32
CA LYS A 28 -9.44 -23.74 -7.52
C LYS A 28 -8.19 -24.51 -7.10
N ASP A 29 -7.14 -24.47 -7.95
CA ASP A 29 -5.88 -25.16 -7.70
C ASP A 29 -4.83 -24.27 -6.99
N LEU A 30 -5.20 -23.03 -6.67
CA LEU A 30 -4.27 -22.10 -6.05
C LEU A 30 -3.90 -22.46 -4.60
N PRO A 31 -4.84 -22.93 -3.76
CA PRO A 31 -4.53 -23.37 -2.40
C PRO A 31 -3.55 -24.55 -2.32
N ASP A 32 -3.43 -25.34 -3.37
CA ASP A 32 -2.46 -26.44 -3.46
C ASP A 32 -1.03 -25.94 -3.77
N LYS A 33 -0.91 -24.70 -4.19
CA LYS A 33 0.35 -24.10 -4.64
C LYS A 33 0.86 -22.99 -3.73
N LEU A 34 -0.05 -22.31 -3.05
CA LEU A 34 0.24 -21.13 -2.25
C LEU A 34 -0.47 -21.20 -0.90
N ASN A 35 0.26 -20.82 0.15
CA ASN A 35 -0.34 -20.49 1.44
C ASN A 35 -0.65 -18.98 1.45
N LEU A 36 -1.92 -18.65 1.59
CA LEU A 36 -2.37 -17.27 1.60
C LEU A 36 -2.84 -16.87 2.99
N VAL A 37 -2.27 -15.79 3.52
CA VAL A 37 -2.75 -15.15 4.74
C VAL A 37 -3.26 -13.77 4.35
N ILE A 38 -4.52 -13.49 4.61
CA ILE A 38 -5.14 -12.22 4.25
C ILE A 38 -5.59 -11.52 5.51
N VAL A 39 -5.07 -10.32 5.75
CA VAL A 39 -5.51 -9.40 6.79
C VAL A 39 -6.33 -8.29 6.13
N PRO A 40 -7.66 -8.42 6.06
CA PRO A 40 -8.51 -7.50 5.30
C PRO A 40 -8.66 -6.14 5.95
N MET A 41 -8.39 -6.05 7.25
CA MET A 41 -8.50 -4.82 8.03
C MET A 41 -7.54 -4.89 9.22
N GLU A 42 -6.42 -4.20 9.12
CA GLU A 42 -5.43 -4.15 10.20
C GLU A 42 -5.88 -3.19 11.32
N ASN A 43 -6.27 -1.97 10.96
CA ASN A 43 -6.69 -0.95 11.90
C ASN A 43 -8.22 -0.98 12.13
N VAL A 44 -8.67 -1.94 12.92
CA VAL A 44 -10.10 -2.14 13.18
C VAL A 44 -10.71 -1.01 14.01
N ASP A 45 -9.96 -0.48 14.98
CA ASP A 45 -10.43 0.60 15.85
C ASP A 45 -10.55 1.93 15.08
N GLY A 46 -9.54 2.26 14.28
CA GLY A 46 -9.62 3.41 13.39
C GLY A 46 -10.76 3.28 12.36
N ALA A 47 -11.05 2.06 11.89
CA ALA A 47 -12.17 1.81 10.99
C ALA A 47 -13.53 2.03 11.69
N ALA A 48 -13.67 1.63 12.95
CA ALA A 48 -14.87 1.88 13.74
C ALA A 48 -15.08 3.38 13.96
N ILE A 49 -14.03 4.09 14.32
CA ILE A 49 -14.07 5.57 14.49
C ILE A 49 -14.47 6.23 13.15
N HIS A 50 -13.86 5.82 12.04
CA HIS A 50 -14.19 6.36 10.72
C HIS A 50 -15.67 6.16 10.37
N TYR A 51 -16.19 4.96 10.63
CA TYR A 51 -17.59 4.64 10.36
C TYR A 51 -18.57 5.50 11.17
N GLU A 52 -18.33 5.69 12.46
CA GLU A 52 -19.19 6.52 13.32
C GLU A 52 -19.13 7.99 12.91
N LEU A 53 -17.95 8.53 12.71
CA LEU A 53 -17.76 9.91 12.25
C LEU A 53 -18.43 10.15 10.89
N GLN A 54 -18.37 9.20 9.98
CA GLN A 54 -18.96 9.32 8.65
C GLN A 54 -20.49 9.34 8.69
N LYS A 55 -21.12 8.66 9.65
CA LYS A 55 -22.57 8.72 9.85
C LYS A 55 -23.03 10.12 10.26
N GLU A 56 -22.30 10.74 11.19
CA GLU A 56 -22.64 12.05 11.72
C GLU A 56 -22.26 13.18 10.75
N HIS A 57 -21.17 12.99 10.02
CA HIS A 57 -20.57 14.02 9.17
C HIS A 57 -20.18 13.46 7.79
N PRO A 58 -21.13 13.03 6.96
CA PRO A 58 -20.86 12.31 5.72
C PRO A 58 -20.01 13.08 4.68
N ASN A 59 -19.98 14.40 4.79
CA ASN A 59 -19.22 15.28 3.89
C ASN A 59 -17.85 15.69 4.44
N TRP A 60 -17.49 15.22 5.61
CA TRP A 60 -16.19 15.55 6.20
C TRP A 60 -15.14 14.52 5.80
N LYS A 61 -13.91 14.99 5.66
CA LYS A 61 -12.76 14.18 5.31
C LYS A 61 -11.93 13.90 6.55
N PHE A 62 -12.15 12.72 7.12
CA PHE A 62 -11.60 12.38 8.44
C PHE A 62 -10.16 11.87 8.37
N HIS A 63 -9.22 12.78 8.49
CA HIS A 63 -7.81 12.40 8.58
C HIS A 63 -7.49 11.67 9.89
N VAL A 64 -8.25 11.94 10.96
CA VAL A 64 -8.09 11.26 12.26
C VAL A 64 -8.25 9.75 12.17
N ALA A 65 -9.06 9.26 11.25
CA ALA A 65 -9.24 7.83 10.99
C ALA A 65 -8.00 7.11 10.42
N ARG A 66 -6.94 7.86 10.10
CA ARG A 66 -5.63 7.30 9.77
C ARG A 66 -5.00 6.59 10.97
N PHE A 67 -5.27 7.09 12.17
CA PHE A 67 -4.66 6.65 13.41
C PHE A 67 -5.44 5.50 14.06
N ASN A 68 -4.81 4.76 14.97
CA ASN A 68 -5.49 3.77 15.80
C ASN A 68 -6.24 4.42 16.98
N SER A 69 -6.85 3.63 17.86
CA SER A 69 -7.58 4.10 19.03
C SER A 69 -6.74 4.91 20.03
N LEU A 70 -5.43 4.76 20.00
CA LEU A 70 -4.50 5.53 20.82
C LEU A 70 -4.01 6.81 20.15
N GLY A 71 -4.54 7.15 18.96
CA GLY A 71 -4.12 8.33 18.20
C GLY A 71 -2.74 8.20 17.57
N LYS A 72 -2.27 6.99 17.33
CA LYS A 72 -0.94 6.71 16.79
C LYS A 72 -1.01 6.21 15.34
N GLU A 73 -0.13 6.75 14.52
CA GLU A 73 0.31 6.12 13.28
C GLU A 73 1.30 5.02 13.67
N PHE A 74 0.86 3.77 13.62
CA PHE A 74 1.59 2.65 14.23
C PHE A 74 2.44 1.83 13.23
N TYR A 75 2.62 2.32 12.02
CA TYR A 75 3.44 1.63 11.01
C TYR A 75 4.85 1.30 11.51
N TYR A 76 5.48 2.24 12.21
CA TYR A 76 6.83 2.07 12.75
C TYR A 76 6.89 1.23 14.02
N GLU A 77 5.76 0.78 14.52
CA GLU A 77 5.65 -0.09 15.69
C GLU A 77 5.66 -1.59 15.31
N HIS A 78 5.54 -1.90 14.00
CA HIS A 78 5.70 -3.26 13.54
C HIS A 78 7.09 -3.80 13.91
N PHE A 79 7.13 -5.06 14.35
CA PHE A 79 8.35 -5.75 14.78
C PHE A 79 9.05 -5.16 16.01
N GLN A 80 8.45 -4.19 16.69
CA GLN A 80 8.94 -3.74 18.00
C GLN A 80 8.47 -4.73 19.07
N GLN A 81 9.41 -5.22 19.88
CA GLN A 81 9.13 -6.28 20.87
C GLN A 81 8.24 -5.81 22.02
N ASP A 82 8.31 -4.55 22.40
CA ASP A 82 7.64 -3.92 23.53
C ASP A 82 6.55 -2.93 23.12
N THR A 83 6.07 -3.01 21.89
CA THR A 83 4.97 -2.16 21.43
C THR A 83 3.69 -2.42 22.20
N ILE A 84 2.99 -1.34 22.55
CA ILE A 84 1.65 -1.39 23.14
C ILE A 84 0.53 -1.41 22.09
N HIS A 85 0.88 -1.29 20.83
CA HIS A 85 -0.08 -1.23 19.72
C HIS A 85 -0.47 -2.63 19.28
N SER A 86 -1.69 -3.05 19.64
CA SER A 86 -2.20 -4.41 19.40
C SER A 86 -2.22 -4.78 17.92
N GLU A 87 -2.49 -3.83 17.03
CA GLU A 87 -2.53 -4.01 15.60
C GLU A 87 -1.13 -4.40 15.08
N ALA A 88 -0.11 -3.62 15.44
CA ALA A 88 1.27 -3.91 15.08
C ALA A 88 1.75 -5.24 15.65
N MET A 89 1.42 -5.53 16.90
CA MET A 89 1.74 -6.82 17.54
C MET A 89 1.04 -7.98 16.83
N GLY A 90 -0.22 -7.79 16.43
CA GLY A 90 -0.99 -8.80 15.71
C GLY A 90 -0.34 -9.16 14.37
N LEU A 91 0.06 -8.16 13.59
CA LEU A 91 0.75 -8.37 12.33
C LEU A 91 2.11 -9.05 12.53
N THR A 92 2.89 -8.60 13.50
CA THR A 92 4.18 -9.22 13.85
C THR A 92 4.03 -10.70 14.18
N ARG A 93 3.02 -11.08 14.98
CA ARG A 93 2.73 -12.48 15.31
C ARG A 93 2.31 -13.32 14.11
N ILE A 94 1.55 -12.74 13.19
CA ILE A 94 1.18 -13.40 11.93
C ILE A 94 2.44 -13.64 11.10
N TYR A 95 3.27 -12.64 10.99
CA TYR A 95 4.55 -12.73 10.29
C TYR A 95 5.43 -13.84 10.87
N ASP A 96 5.66 -13.84 12.18
CA ASP A 96 6.49 -14.84 12.86
C ASP A 96 5.96 -16.26 12.72
N ARG A 97 4.63 -16.40 12.68
CA ARG A 97 3.98 -17.70 12.55
C ARG A 97 4.11 -18.28 11.14
N TYR A 98 3.93 -17.46 10.11
CA TYR A 98 3.83 -17.94 8.74
C TYR A 98 5.08 -17.69 7.90
N VAL A 99 5.95 -16.77 8.33
CA VAL A 99 7.20 -16.40 7.63
C VAL A 99 6.96 -16.30 6.11
N PRO A 100 6.11 -15.36 5.66
CA PRO A 100 5.71 -15.30 4.27
C PRO A 100 6.90 -14.99 3.36
N ASP A 101 6.93 -15.60 2.18
CA ASP A 101 7.93 -15.28 1.15
C ASP A 101 7.68 -13.90 0.52
N MET A 102 6.44 -13.43 0.60
CA MET A 102 6.01 -12.17 0.01
C MET A 102 4.94 -11.50 0.86
N ILE A 103 5.04 -10.20 1.00
CA ILE A 103 4.01 -9.36 1.62
C ILE A 103 3.50 -8.37 0.57
N VAL A 104 2.17 -8.27 0.47
CA VAL A 104 1.51 -7.24 -0.32
C VAL A 104 0.76 -6.33 0.63
N ASP A 105 1.23 -5.10 0.77
CA ASP A 105 0.60 -4.09 1.60
C ASP A 105 -0.29 -3.18 0.74
N ASN A 106 -1.60 -3.36 0.87
CA ASN A 106 -2.58 -2.64 0.08
C ASN A 106 -3.09 -1.41 0.83
N HIS A 107 -2.61 -0.26 0.41
CA HIS A 107 -3.14 1.03 0.78
C HIS A 107 -4.24 1.50 -0.17
N GLY A 108 -4.93 2.57 0.21
CA GLY A 108 -5.84 3.31 -0.66
C GLY A 108 -5.46 4.78 -0.69
N VAL A 109 -6.16 5.55 -1.50
CA VAL A 109 -6.04 7.01 -1.50
C VAL A 109 -7.29 7.59 -0.84
N PRO A 110 -7.17 8.24 0.33
CA PRO A 110 -8.30 8.90 0.97
C PRO A 110 -8.88 9.99 0.08
N SER A 111 -10.19 10.17 0.13
CA SER A 111 -10.90 11.12 -0.75
C SER A 111 -10.38 12.55 -0.66
N HIS A 112 -9.97 13.01 0.52
CA HIS A 112 -9.41 14.34 0.69
C HIS A 112 -8.06 14.54 -0.03
N GLU A 113 -7.30 13.49 -0.24
CA GLU A 113 -6.04 13.56 -0.98
C GLU A 113 -6.28 13.69 -2.48
N TRP A 114 -7.40 13.18 -2.99
CA TRP A 114 -7.81 13.36 -4.38
C TRP A 114 -8.18 14.81 -4.69
N GLU A 115 -8.91 15.46 -3.79
CA GLU A 115 -9.36 16.84 -3.99
C GLU A 115 -8.29 17.86 -3.65
N GLN A 116 -7.37 17.53 -2.75
CA GLN A 116 -6.34 18.43 -2.23
C GLN A 116 -4.92 18.05 -2.67
N GLN A 117 -4.79 17.33 -3.74
CA GLN A 117 -3.51 16.81 -4.22
C GLN A 117 -2.39 17.86 -4.37
N PHE A 118 -2.76 19.11 -4.62
CA PHE A 118 -1.83 20.22 -4.76
C PHE A 118 -1.75 21.15 -3.55
N SER A 119 -2.55 20.93 -2.54
CA SER A 119 -2.55 21.79 -1.33
C SER A 119 -1.26 21.67 -0.52
N GLY A 120 -0.51 20.61 -0.68
CA GLY A 120 0.78 20.39 -0.07
C GLY A 120 1.87 21.36 -0.50
N TYR A 121 1.65 22.13 -1.54
CA TYR A 121 2.55 23.20 -1.95
C TYR A 121 2.79 24.26 -0.88
N THR A 122 1.83 24.44 0.01
CA THR A 122 1.89 25.43 1.08
C THR A 122 2.45 24.88 2.39
N SER A 123 2.62 23.56 2.50
CA SER A 123 3.14 22.91 3.70
C SER A 123 4.30 21.97 3.40
N PRO A 124 5.55 22.40 3.67
CA PRO A 124 6.74 21.57 3.46
C PRO A 124 6.75 20.25 4.24
N SER A 125 5.96 20.17 5.30
CA SER A 125 5.85 18.96 6.13
C SER A 125 4.90 17.90 5.55
N TYR A 126 4.07 18.25 4.57
CA TYR A 126 3.08 17.35 4.00
C TYR A 126 3.62 16.59 2.79
N LYS A 127 4.45 15.63 3.04
CA LYS A 127 5.13 14.83 2.00
C LYS A 127 4.19 14.02 1.11
N GLY A 128 2.98 13.73 1.58
CA GLY A 128 2.00 12.93 0.85
C GLY A 128 1.52 13.52 -0.48
N PHE A 129 1.63 14.84 -0.67
CA PHE A 129 1.24 15.50 -1.91
C PHE A 129 2.28 15.46 -3.03
N TRP A 130 3.45 14.98 -2.73
CA TRP A 130 4.56 14.98 -3.67
C TRP A 130 4.56 13.75 -4.56
N LEU A 131 3.80 12.75 -4.17
CA LEU A 131 3.67 11.53 -4.97
C LEU A 131 2.54 11.67 -5.97
N PRO A 132 2.68 11.12 -7.18
CA PRO A 132 1.60 11.11 -8.14
C PRO A 132 0.43 10.33 -7.56
N ARG A 133 -0.71 10.99 -7.45
CA ARG A 133 -1.95 10.36 -6.99
C ARG A 133 -2.63 9.64 -8.14
N SER A 134 -1.92 8.73 -8.76
CA SER A 134 -2.52 7.83 -9.73
C SER A 134 -3.14 6.63 -9.02
N LEU A 135 -4.14 6.04 -9.64
CA LEU A 135 -4.72 4.79 -9.15
C LEU A 135 -3.73 3.61 -9.17
N LEU A 136 -2.64 3.80 -9.91
CA LEU A 136 -1.78 2.73 -10.35
C LEU A 136 -0.32 3.12 -10.15
N TYR A 137 0.08 3.24 -8.92
CA TYR A 137 1.48 3.31 -8.55
C TYR A 137 1.80 2.24 -7.51
N GLY A 138 3.05 1.83 -7.46
CA GLY A 138 3.53 0.87 -6.49
C GLY A 138 4.86 1.27 -5.90
N TYR A 139 5.09 0.82 -4.70
CA TYR A 139 6.39 0.81 -4.08
C TYR A 139 6.90 -0.62 -4.08
N PHE A 140 8.06 -0.82 -4.70
CA PHE A 140 8.75 -2.10 -4.70
C PHE A 140 9.97 -1.98 -3.82
N TRP A 141 9.95 -2.61 -2.68
CA TRP A 141 11.08 -2.64 -1.77
C TRP A 141 11.97 -3.82 -2.13
N TYR A 142 13.26 -3.58 -2.25
CA TYR A 142 14.22 -4.65 -2.51
C TYR A 142 15.38 -4.60 -1.52
N VAL A 143 15.81 -5.77 -1.10
CA VAL A 143 16.87 -5.92 -0.12
C VAL A 143 18.21 -5.77 -0.83
N THR A 144 19.04 -4.86 -0.31
CA THR A 144 20.35 -4.55 -0.89
C THR A 144 21.49 -5.41 -0.36
N ASN A 145 21.24 -6.20 0.68
CA ASN A 145 22.24 -7.12 1.23
C ASN A 145 22.62 -8.16 0.17
N PRO A 146 23.92 -8.43 -0.07
CA PRO A 146 24.37 -9.31 -1.16
C PRO A 146 23.80 -10.72 -1.12
N GLU A 147 23.51 -11.25 0.07
CA GLU A 147 22.92 -12.57 0.28
C GLU A 147 21.49 -12.71 -0.26
N TYR A 148 20.79 -11.59 -0.48
CA TYR A 148 19.41 -11.57 -0.98
C TYR A 148 19.27 -11.09 -2.42
N LYS A 149 20.37 -11.00 -3.16
CA LYS A 149 20.39 -10.52 -4.55
C LYS A 149 19.44 -11.28 -5.49
N ASP A 150 19.18 -12.54 -5.18
CA ASP A 150 18.34 -13.41 -6.02
C ASP A 150 16.84 -13.11 -5.83
N ASN A 151 16.48 -12.28 -4.84
CA ASN A 151 15.11 -11.86 -4.59
C ASN A 151 14.65 -10.71 -5.51
N TYR A 152 15.58 -9.91 -5.99
CA TYR A 152 15.27 -8.79 -6.87
C TYR A 152 14.51 -9.19 -8.15
N PRO A 153 14.86 -10.28 -8.87
CA PRO A 153 14.10 -10.73 -10.03
C PRO A 153 12.64 -11.05 -9.74
N VAL A 154 12.31 -11.52 -8.53
CA VAL A 154 10.92 -11.82 -8.15
C VAL A 154 10.09 -10.53 -8.11
N ASN A 155 10.63 -9.46 -7.54
CA ASN A 155 9.97 -8.16 -7.53
C ASN A 155 9.75 -7.63 -8.96
N LYS A 156 10.69 -7.86 -9.87
CA LYS A 156 10.52 -7.49 -11.29
C LYS A 156 9.40 -8.27 -11.97
N VAL A 157 9.25 -9.55 -11.68
CA VAL A 157 8.14 -10.35 -12.18
C VAL A 157 6.80 -9.79 -11.66
N MET A 158 6.73 -9.40 -10.40
CA MET A 158 5.53 -8.79 -9.83
C MET A 158 5.20 -7.46 -10.48
N GLU A 159 6.20 -6.60 -10.69
CA GLU A 159 6.03 -5.35 -11.42
C GLU A 159 5.43 -5.59 -12.82
N ASP A 160 5.96 -6.57 -13.54
CA ASP A 160 5.47 -6.95 -14.86
C ASP A 160 4.00 -7.41 -14.82
N VAL A 161 3.68 -8.32 -13.93
CA VAL A 161 2.32 -8.86 -13.79
C VAL A 161 1.30 -7.75 -13.45
N ILE A 162 1.65 -6.86 -12.52
CA ILE A 162 0.79 -5.75 -12.14
C ILE A 162 0.60 -4.78 -13.31
N ALA A 163 1.69 -4.39 -13.97
CA ALA A 163 1.65 -3.45 -15.08
C ALA A 163 0.86 -4.02 -16.28
N ASP A 164 1.05 -5.29 -16.60
CA ASP A 164 0.30 -5.98 -17.66
C ASP A 164 -1.18 -6.05 -17.33
N LYS A 165 -1.51 -6.32 -16.07
CA LYS A 165 -2.92 -6.35 -15.65
C LYS A 165 -3.59 -4.99 -15.73
N ILE A 166 -2.88 -3.93 -15.36
CA ILE A 166 -3.34 -2.54 -15.50
C ILE A 166 -3.61 -2.20 -16.97
N ALA A 167 -2.74 -2.66 -17.87
CA ALA A 167 -2.87 -2.39 -19.29
C ALA A 167 -4.15 -2.98 -19.92
N GLU A 168 -4.81 -3.94 -19.29
CA GLU A 168 -6.10 -4.47 -19.73
C GLU A 168 -7.28 -3.51 -19.53
N TYR A 169 -7.11 -2.42 -18.76
CA TYR A 169 -8.17 -1.46 -18.41
C TYR A 169 -7.91 -0.07 -19.01
N PRO A 170 -8.45 0.22 -20.21
CA PRO A 170 -8.17 1.48 -20.89
C PRO A 170 -8.53 2.74 -20.10
N GLU A 171 -9.64 2.70 -19.36
CA GLU A 171 -10.11 3.80 -18.52
C GLU A 171 -9.16 4.11 -17.36
N MET A 172 -8.53 3.10 -16.79
CA MET A 172 -7.53 3.27 -15.75
C MET A 172 -6.24 3.86 -16.32
N ARG A 173 -5.84 3.41 -17.50
CA ARG A 173 -4.67 3.93 -18.22
C ARG A 173 -4.81 5.42 -18.53
N GLU A 174 -5.97 5.82 -19.03
CA GLU A 174 -6.24 7.22 -19.37
C GLU A 174 -6.20 8.11 -18.13
N LEU A 175 -6.90 7.69 -17.07
CA LEU A 175 -6.88 8.40 -15.78
C LEU A 175 -5.46 8.51 -15.24
N ASN A 176 -4.69 7.45 -15.31
CA ASN A 176 -3.31 7.44 -14.83
C ASN A 176 -2.40 8.39 -15.62
N ARG A 177 -2.58 8.50 -16.95
CA ARG A 177 -1.87 9.47 -17.78
C ARG A 177 -2.22 10.91 -17.41
N GLU A 178 -3.50 11.18 -17.20
CA GLU A 178 -3.97 12.51 -16.79
C GLU A 178 -3.33 12.92 -15.45
N TRP A 179 -3.37 12.06 -14.46
CA TRP A 179 -2.78 12.32 -13.15
C TRP A 179 -1.26 12.44 -13.20
N SER A 180 -0.61 11.63 -14.00
CA SER A 180 0.85 11.71 -14.19
C SER A 180 1.26 13.03 -14.82
N ALA A 181 0.52 13.49 -15.82
CA ALA A 181 0.77 14.78 -16.47
C ALA A 181 0.59 15.96 -15.49
N GLN A 182 -0.40 15.89 -14.62
CA GLN A 182 -0.59 16.88 -13.55
C GLN A 182 0.55 16.84 -12.53
N PHE A 183 0.98 15.66 -12.13
CA PHE A 183 2.14 15.52 -11.23
C PHE A 183 3.41 16.10 -11.85
N GLU A 184 3.71 15.77 -13.09
CA GLU A 184 4.88 16.32 -13.78
C GLU A 184 4.85 17.85 -13.87
N LYS A 185 3.70 18.39 -14.19
CA LYS A 185 3.52 19.83 -14.32
C LYS A 185 3.71 20.58 -13.00
N TYR A 186 3.20 20.04 -11.89
CA TYR A 186 3.07 20.80 -10.66
C TYR A 186 3.95 20.31 -9.51
N ALA A 187 4.33 19.06 -9.49
CA ALA A 187 5.04 18.46 -8.37
C ALA A 187 6.44 17.94 -8.71
N HIS A 188 6.68 17.54 -9.95
CA HIS A 188 7.91 16.85 -10.34
C HIS A 188 9.19 17.68 -10.14
N ALA A 189 9.12 19.00 -10.25
CA ALA A 189 10.28 19.87 -10.00
C ALA A 189 10.86 19.74 -8.58
N TRP A 190 10.07 19.23 -7.65
CA TRP A 190 10.42 19.08 -6.23
C TRP A 190 10.95 17.68 -5.89
N MET A 191 10.56 16.69 -6.64
CA MET A 191 10.62 15.27 -6.25
C MET A 191 11.77 14.46 -6.85
N PRO A 192 12.38 14.82 -8.00
CA PRO A 192 13.28 13.91 -8.70
C PRO A 192 14.48 13.45 -7.88
N LYS A 193 14.82 14.19 -6.82
CA LYS A 193 15.95 13.87 -5.94
C LYS A 193 15.61 12.89 -4.81
N LEU A 194 14.34 12.86 -4.40
CA LEU A 194 13.91 12.07 -3.24
C LEU A 194 13.24 10.76 -3.66
N PHE A 195 12.43 10.81 -4.72
CA PHE A 195 11.71 9.66 -5.26
C PHE A 195 11.69 9.75 -6.79
N PRO A 196 12.72 9.28 -7.48
CA PRO A 196 12.70 9.26 -8.92
C PRO A 196 11.55 8.38 -9.40
N ALA A 197 10.57 8.99 -10.05
CA ALA A 197 9.47 8.24 -10.63
C ALA A 197 10.00 7.38 -11.78
N ASN A 198 9.63 6.13 -11.79
CA ASN A 198 9.88 5.22 -12.88
C ASN A 198 8.56 4.93 -13.59
N TYR A 199 8.48 5.36 -14.84
CA TYR A 199 7.33 5.07 -15.69
C TYR A 199 7.56 3.72 -16.35
N TYR A 200 6.79 2.74 -15.92
CA TYR A 200 6.87 1.40 -16.46
C TYR A 200 5.53 0.98 -17.04
N LYS A 201 5.49 0.83 -18.37
CA LYS A 201 4.24 0.61 -19.11
C LYS A 201 3.23 1.73 -18.76
N GLU A 202 2.11 1.38 -18.18
CA GLU A 202 1.07 2.35 -17.80
C GLU A 202 1.05 2.61 -16.28
N MET A 203 2.11 2.24 -15.59
CA MET A 203 2.23 2.36 -14.13
C MET A 203 3.37 3.30 -13.77
N ILE A 204 3.17 4.07 -12.70
CA ILE A 204 4.26 4.78 -12.02
C ILE A 204 4.68 3.93 -10.83
N ASN A 205 5.95 3.64 -10.74
CA ASN A 205 6.49 2.88 -9.62
C ASN A 205 7.74 3.50 -9.02
N TYR A 206 8.06 3.05 -7.83
CA TYR A 206 9.21 3.45 -7.05
C TYR A 206 9.92 2.21 -6.55
N TRP A 207 11.18 2.06 -6.92
CA TRP A 207 12.05 1.02 -6.39
C TRP A 207 12.84 1.56 -5.21
N ILE A 208 12.58 1.04 -4.02
CA ILE A 208 13.15 1.54 -2.78
C ILE A 208 14.16 0.53 -2.23
N PRO A 209 15.45 0.87 -2.24
CA PRO A 209 16.47 0.01 -1.64
C PRO A 209 16.42 0.11 -0.12
N PHE A 210 16.60 -1.00 0.56
CA PHE A 210 16.82 -1.03 1.99
C PHE A 210 17.81 -2.15 2.38
N ALA A 211 18.52 -1.95 3.50
CA ALA A 211 19.35 -2.97 4.08
C ALA A 211 18.53 -3.75 5.12
N ALA A 212 18.48 -5.07 4.97
CA ALA A 212 17.81 -5.91 5.92
C ALA A 212 18.55 -5.96 7.26
N ASP A 213 17.84 -5.90 8.36
CA ASP A 213 18.38 -6.22 9.65
C ASP A 213 18.54 -7.74 9.76
N PRO A 214 19.77 -8.25 10.00
CA PRO A 214 20.02 -9.69 10.09
C PRO A 214 19.27 -10.37 11.25
N ASN A 215 18.76 -9.60 12.20
CA ASN A 215 17.97 -10.12 13.32
C ASN A 215 16.48 -10.28 12.99
N HIS A 216 16.03 -9.76 11.83
CA HIS A 216 14.66 -9.92 11.36
C HIS A 216 14.60 -10.95 10.24
N ARG A 217 13.61 -11.83 10.33
CA ARG A 217 13.26 -12.69 9.20
C ARG A 217 12.67 -11.82 8.09
N LEU A 218 13.11 -12.03 6.87
CA LEU A 218 12.69 -11.22 5.75
C LEU A 218 11.67 -11.94 4.90
N SER A 219 10.60 -11.24 4.62
CA SER A 219 9.72 -11.54 3.51
C SER A 219 10.07 -10.63 2.33
N LEU A 220 9.90 -11.15 1.14
CA LEU A 220 9.94 -10.37 -0.10
C LEU A 220 8.66 -9.56 -0.24
N ILE A 221 8.79 -8.35 -0.66
CA ILE A 221 7.68 -7.49 -1.01
C ILE A 221 7.64 -7.33 -2.52
#